data_854b2d8be54fd35e620c4c740683bd6b
#
_entry.id   854b2d8be54fd35e620c4c740683bd6b
#
_cell.length_a   1.000
_cell.length_b   1.000
_cell.length_c   1.000
_cell.angle_alpha   90.00
_cell.angle_beta   90.00
_cell.angle_gamma   90.00
#
_symmetry.space_group_name_H-M   'P 1'
#
loop_
_entity.id
_entity.type
_entity.pdbx_description
1 polymer ?
#
loop_
_entity_poly.entity_id
_entity_poly.type
_entity_poly.pdbx_seq_one_letter_code
_entity_poly.pdbx_strand_id
1 'polypeptide(L)'
;MKYIWIFLFVVFSFSANAELIRSQIAANRTAKLNVYSYYVPETCNSAALPKVSFVKKPEHGVVRFVQSRSALPKSAGKCAGKQTNDLIMYYSPDKDFRGTDKVVTKFRMYSAGRIISGGNTYEIEIK
;
A
#
# COMPACT_ATOMS: atom_id res chain seq x y z
N MET A 1 -29.86 4.25 49.61
CA MET A 1 -29.79 4.35 48.15
C MET A 1 -28.35 4.10 47.74
N LYS A 2 -28.12 3.00 47.03
CA LYS A 2 -26.78 2.68 46.49
C LYS A 2 -26.74 3.12 45.04
N TYR A 3 -25.93 4.11 44.74
CA TYR A 3 -25.64 4.52 43.36
C TYR A 3 -24.58 3.59 42.80
N ILE A 4 -24.95 2.75 41.85
CA ILE A 4 -23.99 1.94 41.10
C ILE A 4 -23.45 2.83 39.98
N TRP A 5 -22.22 3.27 40.13
CA TRP A 5 -21.48 3.96 39.04
C TRP A 5 -20.98 2.88 38.10
N ILE A 6 -21.70 2.70 36.98
CA ILE A 6 -21.18 1.88 35.90
C ILE A 6 -20.15 2.71 35.15
N PHE A 7 -18.88 2.47 35.44
CA PHE A 7 -17.81 2.98 34.60
C PHE A 7 -17.85 2.20 33.29
N LEU A 8 -18.39 2.84 32.25
CA LEU A 8 -18.29 2.33 30.90
C LEU A 8 -16.83 2.49 30.46
N PHE A 9 -16.05 1.44 30.58
CA PHE A 9 -14.72 1.37 29.96
C PHE A 9 -14.94 1.30 28.45
N VAL A 10 -14.81 2.45 27.78
CA VAL A 10 -14.68 2.50 26.33
C VAL A 10 -13.29 1.99 26.01
N VAL A 11 -13.19 0.71 25.69
CA VAL A 11 -11.96 0.13 25.18
C VAL A 11 -11.81 0.64 23.75
N PHE A 12 -10.99 1.68 23.57
CA PHE A 12 -10.51 2.05 22.26
C PHE A 12 -9.55 0.96 21.79
N SER A 13 -10.08 0.01 21.03
CA SER A 13 -9.25 -0.92 20.31
C SER A 13 -8.55 -0.14 19.21
N PHE A 14 -7.31 0.29 19.46
CA PHE A 14 -6.42 0.69 18.39
C PHE A 14 -6.05 -0.57 17.62
N SER A 15 -6.87 -0.95 16.66
CA SER A 15 -6.43 -1.88 15.63
C SER A 15 -5.35 -1.17 14.84
N ALA A 16 -4.16 -1.77 14.74
CA ALA A 16 -3.15 -1.37 13.77
C ALA A 16 -3.76 -1.58 12.39
N ASN A 17 -4.44 -0.55 11.86
CA ASN A 17 -5.23 -0.66 10.66
C ASN A 17 -4.33 -0.70 9.45
N ALA A 18 -4.44 -1.77 8.67
CA ALA A 18 -4.09 -1.74 7.27
C ALA A 18 -4.82 -0.55 6.63
N GLU A 19 -4.10 0.28 5.90
CA GLU A 19 -4.68 1.38 5.16
C GLU A 19 -5.67 0.84 4.13
N LEU A 20 -6.86 1.42 4.07
CA LEU A 20 -7.87 1.07 3.07
C LEU A 20 -7.71 1.95 1.83
N ILE A 21 -7.45 1.32 0.70
CA ILE A 21 -7.30 1.99 -0.60
C ILE A 21 -8.42 1.51 -1.50
N ARG A 22 -9.26 2.43 -1.96
CA ARG A 22 -10.35 2.17 -2.89
C ARG A 22 -9.99 2.65 -4.28
N SER A 23 -10.24 1.81 -5.28
CA SER A 23 -9.96 2.10 -6.68
C SER A 23 -11.13 1.72 -7.57
N GLN A 24 -11.34 2.49 -8.62
CA GLN A 24 -12.25 2.15 -9.72
C GLN A 24 -11.41 1.98 -10.97
N ILE A 25 -11.56 0.86 -11.64
CA ILE A 25 -10.83 0.57 -12.87
C ILE A 25 -11.78 0.08 -13.97
N ALA A 26 -11.38 0.29 -15.21
CA ALA A 26 -12.13 -0.23 -16.34
C ALA A 26 -11.89 -1.73 -16.53
N ALA A 27 -12.93 -2.45 -16.94
CA ALA A 27 -12.80 -3.85 -17.34
C ALA A 27 -11.76 -4.01 -18.45
N ASN A 28 -11.04 -5.12 -18.44
CA ASN A 28 -10.01 -5.48 -19.41
C ASN A 28 -8.79 -4.55 -19.45
N ARG A 29 -8.58 -3.74 -18.40
CA ARG A 29 -7.43 -2.85 -18.30
C ARG A 29 -6.61 -3.12 -17.06
N THR A 30 -5.29 -3.15 -17.25
CA THR A 30 -4.34 -3.18 -16.14
C THR A 30 -4.27 -1.80 -15.49
N ALA A 31 -4.31 -1.76 -14.16
CA ALA A 31 -4.23 -0.53 -13.39
C ALA A 31 -3.11 -0.61 -12.36
N LYS A 32 -2.53 0.53 -12.07
CA LYS A 32 -1.55 0.71 -11.01
C LYS A 32 -2.30 0.91 -9.69
N LEU A 33 -2.10 0.01 -8.72
CA LEU A 33 -2.74 0.10 -7.41
C LEU A 33 -1.91 0.88 -6.41
N ASN A 34 -0.61 0.75 -6.47
CA ASN A 34 0.30 1.40 -5.53
C ASN A 34 1.70 1.52 -6.10
N VAL A 35 2.45 2.49 -5.58
CA VAL A 35 3.87 2.67 -5.87
C VAL A 35 4.58 2.84 -4.53
N TYR A 36 5.57 1.97 -4.28
CA TYR A 36 6.45 2.09 -3.13
C TYR A 36 7.75 2.76 -3.59
N SER A 37 7.99 3.96 -3.07
CA SER A 37 9.19 4.74 -3.43
C SER A 37 9.70 5.46 -2.18
N TYR A 38 10.88 5.08 -1.72
CA TYR A 38 11.47 5.63 -0.52
C TYR A 38 12.91 6.07 -0.78
N TYR A 39 13.30 7.18 -0.19
CA TYR A 39 14.65 7.69 -0.27
C TYR A 39 15.10 8.31 1.06
N VAL A 40 16.40 8.39 1.25
CA VAL A 40 17.02 9.02 2.42
C VAL A 40 17.23 10.50 2.12
N PRO A 41 16.54 11.42 2.81
CA PRO A 41 16.60 12.85 2.48
C PRO A 41 18.00 13.47 2.59
N GLU A 42 18.83 12.95 3.47
CA GLU A 42 20.19 13.46 3.70
C GLU A 42 21.15 13.16 2.55
N THR A 43 21.00 12.01 1.91
CA THR A 43 21.89 11.53 0.86
C THR A 43 21.25 11.47 -0.53
N CYS A 44 19.92 11.60 -0.61
CA CYS A 44 19.12 11.39 -1.80
C CYS A 44 19.19 9.97 -2.37
N ASN A 45 19.76 9.02 -1.64
CA ASN A 45 19.85 7.64 -2.06
C ASN A 45 18.51 6.91 -1.88
N SER A 46 18.24 5.95 -2.77
CA SER A 46 17.10 5.05 -2.59
C SER A 46 17.24 4.25 -1.33
N ALA A 47 16.17 4.15 -0.53
CA ALA A 47 16.06 3.16 0.50
C ALA A 47 15.83 1.77 -0.14
N ALA A 48 16.04 0.71 0.64
CA ALA A 48 15.72 -0.64 0.20
C ALA A 48 14.22 -0.74 -0.12
N LEU A 49 13.88 -1.43 -1.21
CA LEU A 49 12.48 -1.67 -1.56
C LEU A 49 11.83 -2.60 -0.53
N PRO A 50 10.54 -2.38 -0.21
CA PRO A 50 9.84 -3.25 0.71
C PRO A 50 9.65 -4.65 0.12
N LYS A 51 9.60 -5.64 1.01
CA LYS A 51 9.10 -6.98 0.67
C LYS A 51 7.61 -6.99 0.93
N VAL A 52 6.84 -7.22 -0.13
CA VAL A 52 5.38 -7.28 -0.07
C VAL A 52 4.92 -8.71 -0.20
N SER A 53 4.00 -9.12 0.65
CA SER A 53 3.38 -10.44 0.62
C SER A 53 1.86 -10.31 0.72
N PHE A 54 1.16 -11.34 0.21
CA PHE A 54 -0.29 -11.36 0.26
C PHE A 54 -0.79 -11.96 1.58
N VAL A 55 -1.73 -11.28 2.22
CA VAL A 55 -2.63 -11.84 3.23
C VAL A 55 -3.85 -12.44 2.53
N LYS A 56 -4.37 -11.74 1.53
CA LYS A 56 -5.44 -12.20 0.66
C LYS A 56 -5.12 -11.87 -0.79
N LYS A 57 -5.05 -12.89 -1.63
CA LYS A 57 -4.88 -12.72 -3.08
C LYS A 57 -6.19 -12.28 -3.73
N PRO A 58 -6.13 -11.60 -4.90
CA PRO A 58 -7.33 -11.30 -5.66
C PRO A 58 -8.01 -12.59 -6.15
N GLU A 59 -9.33 -12.57 -6.21
CA GLU A 59 -10.13 -13.69 -6.71
C GLU A 59 -10.45 -13.57 -8.20
N HIS A 60 -10.44 -12.33 -8.73
CA HIS A 60 -10.93 -12.01 -10.07
C HIS A 60 -9.89 -11.28 -10.91
N GLY A 61 -8.63 -11.52 -10.62
CA GLY A 61 -7.54 -10.89 -11.34
C GLY A 61 -6.18 -11.34 -10.85
N VAL A 62 -5.15 -10.70 -11.37
CA VAL A 62 -3.75 -10.99 -11.04
C VAL A 62 -3.06 -9.71 -10.60
N VAL A 63 -2.31 -9.80 -9.51
CA VAL A 63 -1.42 -8.72 -9.05
C VAL A 63 0.01 -9.05 -9.45
N ARG A 64 0.69 -8.05 -10.00
CA ARG A 64 2.08 -8.14 -10.41
C ARG A 64 2.88 -6.97 -9.84
N PHE A 65 4.08 -7.26 -9.34
CA PHE A 65 5.02 -6.26 -8.86
C PHE A 65 6.13 -6.07 -9.88
N VAL A 66 6.43 -4.80 -10.20
CA VAL A 66 7.49 -4.44 -11.15
C VAL A 66 8.42 -3.45 -10.48
N GLN A 67 9.71 -3.74 -10.53
CA GLN A 67 10.74 -2.79 -10.11
C GLN A 67 11.01 -1.80 -11.24
N SER A 68 11.16 -0.53 -10.89
CA SER A 68 11.37 0.56 -11.81
C SER A 68 12.32 1.59 -11.20
N ARG A 69 12.74 2.57 -11.99
CA ARG A 69 13.46 3.74 -11.52
C ARG A 69 12.79 4.99 -12.04
N SER A 70 12.71 6.00 -11.21
CA SER A 70 12.14 7.29 -11.59
C SER A 70 12.86 8.44 -10.92
N ALA A 71 12.76 9.63 -11.53
CA ALA A 71 13.30 10.85 -10.95
C ALA A 71 12.38 11.38 -9.86
N LEU A 72 12.97 11.82 -8.74
CA LEU A 72 12.22 12.45 -7.68
C LEU A 72 11.61 13.78 -8.15
N PRO A 73 10.38 14.09 -7.71
CA PRO A 73 9.69 15.31 -8.10
C PRO A 73 10.31 16.56 -7.46
N LYS A 74 9.90 17.72 -7.93
CA LYS A 74 10.35 19.02 -7.38
C LYS A 74 10.08 19.17 -5.89
N SER A 75 9.02 18.54 -5.38
CA SER A 75 8.69 18.53 -3.95
C SER A 75 9.74 17.86 -3.07
N ALA A 76 10.65 17.08 -3.64
CA ALA A 76 11.76 16.48 -2.91
C ALA A 76 12.90 17.46 -2.57
N GLY A 77 12.78 18.74 -2.95
CA GLY A 77 13.74 19.79 -2.62
C GLY A 77 15.12 19.52 -3.22
N LYS A 78 16.14 19.43 -2.38
CA LYS A 78 17.52 19.16 -2.84
C LYS A 78 17.69 17.82 -3.55
N CYS A 79 16.79 16.88 -3.32
CA CYS A 79 16.81 15.56 -3.95
C CYS A 79 16.04 15.52 -5.28
N ALA A 80 15.39 16.62 -5.70
CA ALA A 80 14.67 16.69 -6.96
C ALA A 80 15.54 16.27 -8.15
N GLY A 81 14.99 15.46 -9.05
CA GLY A 81 15.68 14.96 -10.23
C GLY A 81 16.60 13.76 -10.00
N LYS A 82 16.88 13.39 -8.75
CA LYS A 82 17.66 12.19 -8.45
C LYS A 82 16.84 10.93 -8.76
N GLN A 83 17.50 9.93 -9.35
CA GLN A 83 16.89 8.65 -9.67
C GLN A 83 16.78 7.77 -8.43
N THR A 84 15.59 7.23 -8.19
CA THR A 84 15.33 6.28 -7.10
C THR A 84 14.63 5.03 -7.59
N ASN A 85 14.77 3.95 -6.83
CA ASN A 85 14.12 2.69 -7.15
C ASN A 85 12.68 2.70 -6.65
N ASP A 86 11.77 2.19 -7.47
CA ASP A 86 10.35 2.04 -7.16
C ASP A 86 9.93 0.58 -7.26
N LEU A 87 8.94 0.21 -6.46
CA LEU A 87 8.20 -1.03 -6.63
C LEU A 87 6.75 -0.65 -6.98
N ILE A 88 6.30 -1.06 -8.15
CA ILE A 88 4.98 -0.75 -8.67
C ILE A 88 4.10 -1.99 -8.58
N MET A 89 2.93 -1.82 -7.99
CA MET A 89 1.91 -2.86 -7.88
C MET A 89 0.85 -2.67 -8.96
N TYR A 90 0.77 -3.60 -9.89
CA TYR A 90 -0.23 -3.62 -10.95
C TYR A 90 -1.29 -4.67 -10.67
N TYR A 91 -2.53 -4.36 -11.03
CA TYR A 91 -3.65 -5.29 -11.02
C TYR A 91 -4.23 -5.40 -12.41
N SER A 92 -4.41 -6.64 -12.87
CA SER A 92 -5.07 -6.95 -14.14
C SER A 92 -6.30 -7.78 -13.85
N PRO A 93 -7.52 -7.26 -14.09
CA PRO A 93 -8.73 -8.04 -13.89
C PRO A 93 -8.83 -9.19 -14.91
N ASP A 94 -9.50 -10.26 -14.53
CA ASP A 94 -9.82 -11.34 -15.45
C ASP A 94 -10.65 -10.79 -16.62
N LYS A 95 -10.50 -11.40 -17.78
CA LYS A 95 -11.19 -10.99 -19.00
C LYS A 95 -12.70 -10.85 -18.77
N ASP A 96 -13.23 -9.70 -19.15
CA ASP A 96 -14.66 -9.34 -19.08
C ASP A 96 -15.26 -9.34 -17.66
N PHE A 97 -14.44 -9.48 -16.62
CA PHE A 97 -14.93 -9.38 -15.25
C PHE A 97 -15.39 -7.96 -14.93
N ARG A 98 -16.56 -7.86 -14.31
CA ARG A 98 -17.11 -6.63 -13.73
C ARG A 98 -17.63 -6.93 -12.35
N GLY A 99 -17.35 -6.06 -11.40
CA GLY A 99 -17.73 -6.25 -10.01
C GLY A 99 -16.63 -5.78 -9.08
N THR A 100 -16.56 -6.37 -7.89
CA THR A 100 -15.62 -5.97 -6.86
C THR A 100 -14.61 -7.08 -6.59
N ASP A 101 -13.35 -6.70 -6.45
CA ASP A 101 -12.28 -7.59 -5.99
C ASP A 101 -11.59 -6.98 -4.76
N LYS A 102 -10.97 -7.81 -3.96
CA LYS A 102 -10.27 -7.40 -2.74
C LYS A 102 -8.91 -8.04 -2.65
N VAL A 103 -7.92 -7.22 -2.34
CA VAL A 103 -6.53 -7.67 -2.13
C VAL A 103 -6.06 -7.13 -0.78
N VAL A 104 -5.46 -7.97 0.02
CA VAL A 104 -4.84 -7.57 1.28
C VAL A 104 -3.37 -7.94 1.26
N THR A 105 -2.51 -6.95 1.47
CA THR A 105 -1.06 -7.11 1.49
C THR A 105 -0.49 -6.67 2.83
N LYS A 106 0.69 -7.18 3.12
CA LYS A 106 1.56 -6.68 4.18
C LYS A 106 2.95 -6.43 3.60
N PHE A 107 3.65 -5.46 4.13
CA PHE A 107 5.01 -5.15 3.70
C PHE A 107 5.96 -5.03 4.88
N ARG A 108 7.23 -5.29 4.61
CA ARG A 108 8.35 -5.07 5.52
C ARG A 108 9.46 -4.39 4.76
N MET A 109 10.06 -3.40 5.40
CA MET A 109 11.24 -2.72 4.85
C MET A 109 12.21 -2.36 5.96
N TYR A 110 13.47 -2.18 5.59
CA TYR A 110 14.50 -1.68 6.48
C TYR A 110 14.78 -0.22 6.15
N SER A 111 14.74 0.62 7.17
CA SER A 111 15.11 2.02 7.06
C SER A 111 15.84 2.47 8.32
N ALA A 112 17.04 3.02 8.16
CA ALA A 112 17.85 3.54 9.27
C ALA A 112 18.04 2.54 10.43
N GLY A 113 18.30 1.27 10.13
CA GLY A 113 18.51 0.21 11.12
C GLY A 113 17.23 -0.26 11.80
N ARG A 114 16.06 0.14 11.33
CA ARG A 114 14.75 -0.26 11.87
C ARG A 114 13.99 -1.08 10.84
N ILE A 115 13.17 -2.00 11.36
CA ILE A 115 12.19 -2.71 10.56
C ILE A 115 10.90 -1.92 10.62
N ILE A 116 10.40 -1.49 9.45
CA ILE A 116 9.10 -0.86 9.28
C ILE A 116 8.21 -1.88 8.62
N SER A 117 7.04 -2.10 9.20
CA SER A 117 6.04 -3.01 8.65
C SER A 117 4.68 -2.34 8.66
N GLY A 118 3.84 -2.78 7.74
CA GLY A 118 2.47 -2.28 7.62
C GLY A 118 1.67 -3.18 6.70
N GLY A 119 0.44 -2.78 6.44
CA GLY A 119 -0.44 -3.50 5.53
C GLY A 119 -1.38 -2.57 4.81
N ASN A 120 -1.90 -3.06 3.68
CA ASN A 120 -2.88 -2.35 2.87
C ASN A 120 -4.01 -3.30 2.49
N THR A 121 -5.22 -2.78 2.51
CA THR A 121 -6.41 -3.43 1.95
C THR A 121 -6.83 -2.64 0.72
N TYR A 122 -6.91 -3.34 -0.41
CA TYR A 122 -7.37 -2.75 -1.67
C TYR A 122 -8.77 -3.26 -1.98
N GLU A 123 -9.72 -2.35 -2.08
CA GLU A 123 -11.05 -2.61 -2.61
C GLU A 123 -11.10 -2.07 -4.03
N ILE A 124 -11.29 -2.96 -5.00
CA ILE A 124 -11.19 -2.64 -6.42
C ILE A 124 -12.56 -2.84 -7.05
N GLU A 125 -13.12 -1.79 -7.60
CA GLU A 125 -14.35 -1.85 -8.37
C GLU A 125 -14.02 -1.84 -9.86
N ILE A 126 -14.40 -2.90 -10.56
CA ILE A 126 -14.18 -3.07 -11.99
C ILE A 126 -15.50 -2.80 -12.71
N LYS A 127 -15.49 -1.77 -13.53
CA LYS A 127 -16.67 -1.31 -14.26
C LYS A 127 -16.61 -1.57 -15.74
#